data_d60a866a0b86b19a56e9ca6c9f05b4a4
#
_entry.id   d60a866a0b86b19a56e9ca6c9f05b4a4
#
_cell.length_a   1.000
_cell.length_b   1.000
_cell.length_c   1.000
_cell.angle_alpha   90.00
_cell.angle_beta   90.00
_cell.angle_gamma   90.00
#
_symmetry.space_group_name_H-M   'P 1'
#
loop_
_entity.id
_entity.type
_entity.pdbx_description
1 polymer ?
#
loop_
_entity_poly.entity_id
_entity_poly.type
_entity_poly.pdbx_seq_one_letter_code
_entity_poly.pdbx_strand_id
1 'polypeptide(L)'
;DIMPDEHIEVTAPDVLILEGLNVLAPSQAEGPETSDLTLSDFFDFSIYVDARTEDIERWYVNRFLTLRSSAFANPESYFKRYAELSDEQAVEVATGIWKSVNEPNLVQNILPTRARAHLILQKGAEHTVEQVLLRKN
;
A
#
# COMPACT_ATOMS: atom_id res chain seq x y z
N ASP A 1 5.74 10.52 -9.47
CA ASP A 1 5.38 10.34 -10.89
C ASP A 1 6.32 9.30 -11.49
N ILE A 2 5.82 8.53 -12.45
CA ILE A 2 6.65 7.60 -13.22
C ILE A 2 7.49 8.43 -14.20
N MET A 3 8.80 8.23 -14.16
CA MET A 3 9.75 8.84 -15.13
C MET A 3 10.05 7.78 -16.20
N PRO A 4 9.44 7.87 -17.39
CA PRO A 4 9.45 6.77 -18.36
C PRO A 4 10.86 6.38 -18.85
N ASP A 5 11.76 7.33 -18.86
CA ASP A 5 13.12 7.17 -19.37
C ASP A 5 14.19 6.99 -18.27
N GLU A 6 13.74 6.90 -17.01
CA GLU A 6 14.63 6.70 -15.87
C GLU A 6 14.47 5.30 -15.30
N HIS A 7 15.58 4.61 -15.07
CA HIS A 7 15.64 3.35 -14.37
C HIS A 7 16.82 3.33 -13.41
N ILE A 8 16.65 2.63 -12.31
CA ILE A 8 17.73 2.40 -11.33
C ILE A 8 18.09 0.93 -11.40
N GLU A 9 19.33 0.64 -11.76
CA GLU A 9 19.88 -0.71 -11.74
C GLU A 9 20.37 -1.05 -10.34
N VAL A 10 19.86 -2.15 -9.78
CA VAL A 10 20.29 -2.69 -8.48
C VAL A 10 21.14 -3.91 -8.74
N THR A 11 22.46 -3.81 -8.55
CA THR A 11 23.41 -4.87 -8.86
C THR A 11 23.88 -5.59 -7.61
N ALA A 12 23.51 -6.88 -7.47
CA ALA A 12 23.94 -7.82 -6.43
C ALA A 12 23.98 -7.24 -5.00
N PRO A 13 22.87 -6.72 -4.46
CA PRO A 13 22.82 -6.26 -3.09
C PRO A 13 22.92 -7.43 -2.12
N ASP A 14 23.52 -7.23 -0.94
CA ASP A 14 23.52 -8.22 0.14
C ASP A 14 22.11 -8.44 0.71
N VAL A 15 21.32 -7.38 0.76
CA VAL A 15 19.91 -7.37 1.20
C VAL A 15 19.10 -6.53 0.24
N LEU A 16 17.99 -7.08 -0.24
CA LEU A 16 16.99 -6.36 -1.04
C LEU A 16 15.67 -6.33 -0.29
N ILE A 17 15.15 -5.14 -0.03
CA ILE A 17 13.81 -4.94 0.54
C ILE A 17 12.88 -4.48 -0.56
N LEU A 18 11.86 -5.29 -0.87
CA LEU A 18 10.77 -4.93 -1.78
C LEU A 18 9.54 -4.56 -0.96
N GLU A 19 8.98 -3.40 -1.24
CA GLU A 19 7.74 -2.96 -0.61
C GLU A 19 6.65 -2.73 -1.66
N GLY A 20 5.41 -3.01 -1.29
CA GLY A 20 4.24 -2.78 -2.15
C GLY A 20 3.00 -3.53 -1.68
N LEU A 21 1.85 -3.03 -2.06
CA LEU A 21 0.56 -3.59 -1.64
C LEU A 21 0.34 -5.02 -2.16
N ASN A 22 0.91 -5.37 -3.30
CA ASN A 22 0.66 -6.63 -3.99
C ASN A 22 1.85 -7.60 -3.95
N VAL A 23 2.92 -7.30 -3.21
CA VAL A 23 4.13 -8.15 -3.19
C VAL A 23 3.89 -9.56 -2.63
N LEU A 24 2.84 -9.74 -1.81
CA LEU A 24 2.42 -11.04 -1.28
C LEU A 24 1.19 -11.62 -2.02
N ALA A 25 0.72 -10.97 -3.08
CA ALA A 25 -0.42 -11.49 -3.84
C ALA A 25 -0.09 -12.83 -4.47
N PRO A 26 -1.04 -13.79 -4.48
CA PRO A 26 -0.88 -15.03 -5.22
C PRO A 26 -0.90 -14.75 -6.72
N SER A 27 -0.39 -15.71 -7.52
CA SER A 27 -0.57 -15.66 -8.96
C SER A 27 -2.06 -15.65 -9.30
N GLN A 28 -2.43 -14.76 -10.22
CA GLN A 28 -3.76 -14.75 -10.85
C GLN A 28 -3.68 -15.35 -12.26
N ALA A 29 -2.70 -16.21 -12.48
CA ALA A 29 -2.46 -16.82 -13.77
C ALA A 29 -3.66 -17.71 -14.17
N GLU A 30 -4.38 -17.31 -15.22
CA GLU A 30 -5.43 -18.11 -15.84
C GLU A 30 -4.89 -18.67 -17.17
N GLY A 31 -4.75 -19.98 -17.23
CA GLY A 31 -4.37 -20.69 -18.47
C GLY A 31 -3.17 -21.63 -18.33
N PRO A 32 -3.05 -22.64 -19.19
CA PRO A 32 -2.06 -23.71 -19.09
C PRO A 32 -0.61 -23.27 -19.40
N GLU A 33 -0.42 -22.08 -19.95
CA GLU A 33 0.92 -21.54 -20.30
C GLU A 33 1.43 -20.46 -19.34
N THR A 34 0.67 -20.15 -18.29
CA THR A 34 1.05 -19.13 -17.31
C THR A 34 1.83 -19.76 -16.15
N SER A 35 2.92 -19.13 -15.76
CA SER A 35 3.71 -19.55 -14.60
C SER A 35 2.92 -19.32 -13.31
N ASP A 36 2.80 -20.37 -12.48
CA ASP A 36 2.25 -20.26 -11.13
C ASP A 36 3.18 -19.52 -10.16
N LEU A 37 4.39 -19.12 -10.61
CA LEU A 37 5.35 -18.39 -9.80
C LEU A 37 4.87 -16.99 -9.51
N THR A 38 4.96 -16.61 -8.24
CA THR A 38 4.65 -15.28 -7.74
C THR A 38 5.92 -14.58 -7.26
N LEU A 39 5.86 -13.26 -7.16
CA LEU A 39 6.98 -12.50 -6.62
C LEU A 39 7.37 -12.99 -5.21
N SER A 40 6.37 -13.35 -4.40
CA SER A 40 6.58 -13.83 -3.04
C SER A 40 7.34 -15.17 -2.94
N ASP A 41 7.41 -15.95 -4.03
CA ASP A 41 8.13 -17.23 -4.03
C ASP A 41 9.66 -17.03 -4.05
N PHE A 42 10.11 -15.82 -4.35
CA PHE A 42 11.51 -15.44 -4.34
C PHE A 42 11.97 -14.76 -3.04
N PHE A 43 11.09 -14.61 -2.05
CA PHE A 43 11.42 -13.96 -0.80
C PHE A 43 11.94 -14.95 0.24
N ASP A 44 13.11 -14.67 0.81
CA ASP A 44 13.62 -15.39 1.98
C ASP A 44 12.77 -15.12 3.23
N PHE A 45 12.25 -13.89 3.33
CA PHE A 45 11.42 -13.47 4.45
C PHE A 45 10.38 -12.42 4.03
N SER A 46 9.22 -12.46 4.64
CA SER A 46 8.13 -11.53 4.32
C SER A 46 7.46 -10.97 5.57
N ILE A 47 7.13 -9.68 5.52
CA ILE A 47 6.50 -8.94 6.60
C ILE A 47 5.19 -8.34 6.08
N TYR A 48 4.11 -8.56 6.83
CA TYR A 48 2.85 -7.87 6.63
C TYR A 48 2.69 -6.79 7.70
N VAL A 49 2.46 -5.56 7.26
CA VAL A 49 2.13 -4.46 8.15
C VAL A 49 0.63 -4.37 8.28
N ASP A 50 0.12 -4.72 9.45
CA ASP A 50 -1.30 -4.81 9.77
C ASP A 50 -1.75 -3.58 10.56
N ALA A 51 -2.99 -3.17 10.39
CA ALA A 51 -3.64 -2.15 11.22
C ALA A 51 -5.16 -2.29 11.13
N ARG A 52 -5.89 -1.67 12.06
CA ARG A 52 -7.35 -1.63 11.97
C ARG A 52 -7.79 -0.79 10.78
N THR A 53 -8.83 -1.21 10.08
CA THR A 53 -9.35 -0.54 8.88
C THR A 53 -9.69 0.93 9.15
N GLU A 54 -10.25 1.23 10.32
CA GLU A 54 -10.61 2.59 10.72
C GLU A 54 -9.38 3.49 10.92
N ASP A 55 -8.27 2.92 11.40
CA ASP A 55 -7.01 3.65 11.52
C ASP A 55 -6.40 3.94 10.16
N ILE A 56 -6.44 2.97 9.24
CA ILE A 56 -5.95 3.15 7.86
C ILE A 56 -6.78 4.21 7.12
N GLU A 57 -8.12 4.19 7.26
CA GLU A 57 -9.00 5.21 6.70
C GLU A 57 -8.62 6.61 7.22
N ARG A 58 -8.47 6.76 8.54
CA ARG A 58 -8.09 8.02 9.16
C ARG A 58 -6.73 8.53 8.65
N TRP A 59 -5.74 7.64 8.56
CA TRP A 59 -4.41 8.00 8.03
C TRP A 59 -4.48 8.40 6.56
N TYR A 60 -5.31 7.71 5.77
CA TYR A 60 -5.51 8.05 4.36
C TYR A 60 -6.10 9.45 4.20
N VAL A 61 -7.16 9.77 4.93
CA VAL A 61 -7.79 11.10 4.89
C VAL A 61 -6.81 12.19 5.34
N ASN A 62 -6.09 11.98 6.46
CA ASN A 62 -5.10 12.93 6.95
C ASN A 62 -3.96 13.15 5.94
N ARG A 63 -3.48 12.08 5.31
CA ARG A 63 -2.47 12.17 4.25
C ARG A 63 -2.98 12.95 3.05
N PHE A 64 -4.22 12.73 2.63
CA PHE A 64 -4.84 13.48 1.54
C PHE A 64 -4.88 14.98 1.84
N LEU A 65 -5.28 15.37 3.04
CA LEU A 65 -5.28 16.78 3.48
C LEU A 65 -3.87 17.39 3.46
N THR A 66 -2.87 16.65 3.94
CA THR A 66 -1.46 17.08 3.91
C THR A 66 -0.97 17.26 2.47
N LEU A 67 -1.26 16.31 1.59
CA LEU A 67 -0.85 16.36 0.18
C LEU A 67 -1.57 17.48 -0.58
N ARG A 68 -2.82 17.78 -0.26
CA ARG A 68 -3.57 18.89 -0.83
C ARG A 68 -2.85 20.23 -0.64
N SER A 69 -2.34 20.46 0.56
CA SER A 69 -1.62 21.71 0.90
C SER A 69 -0.15 21.72 0.45
N SER A 70 0.35 20.64 -0.15
CA SER A 70 1.75 20.49 -0.54
C SER A 70 1.91 20.00 -1.99
N ALA A 71 2.04 18.69 -2.19
CA ALA A 71 2.31 18.10 -3.50
C ALA A 71 1.22 18.37 -4.55
N PHE A 72 -0.07 18.43 -4.14
CA PHE A 72 -1.17 18.71 -5.07
C PHE A 72 -1.20 20.19 -5.50
N ALA A 73 -0.64 21.08 -4.70
CA ALA A 73 -0.54 22.51 -5.06
C ALA A 73 0.48 22.80 -6.18
N ASN A 74 1.34 21.83 -6.51
CA ASN A 74 2.27 21.96 -7.64
C ASN A 74 1.45 22.06 -8.96
N PRO A 75 1.68 23.09 -9.80
CA PRO A 75 0.99 23.26 -11.09
C PRO A 75 1.09 22.04 -12.03
N GLU A 76 2.16 21.27 -11.95
CA GLU A 76 2.40 20.09 -12.77
C GLU A 76 1.78 18.81 -12.17
N SER A 77 1.17 18.88 -10.98
CA SER A 77 0.58 17.72 -10.33
C SER A 77 -0.69 17.26 -11.05
N TYR A 78 -0.78 15.97 -11.33
CA TYR A 78 -2.02 15.32 -11.79
C TYR A 78 -3.20 15.56 -10.82
N PHE A 79 -2.90 15.73 -9.54
CA PHE A 79 -3.88 15.92 -8.47
C PHE A 79 -4.19 17.39 -8.16
N LYS A 80 -3.68 18.35 -8.95
CA LYS A 80 -3.89 19.78 -8.78
C LYS A 80 -5.35 20.18 -8.56
N ARG A 81 -6.28 19.47 -9.20
CA ARG A 81 -7.73 19.71 -9.06
C ARG A 81 -8.23 19.62 -7.62
N TYR A 82 -7.51 18.95 -6.73
CA TYR A 82 -7.87 18.82 -5.32
C TYR A 82 -7.28 19.93 -4.44
N ALA A 83 -6.32 20.70 -4.94
CA ALA A 83 -5.65 21.75 -4.17
C ALA A 83 -6.59 22.91 -3.77
N GLU A 84 -7.64 23.16 -4.57
CA GLU A 84 -8.59 24.25 -4.36
C GLU A 84 -9.81 23.87 -3.49
N LEU A 85 -9.91 22.62 -3.05
CA LEU A 85 -11.01 22.15 -2.20
C LEU A 85 -10.93 22.78 -0.81
N SER A 86 -12.08 23.06 -0.19
CA SER A 86 -12.14 23.35 1.23
C SER A 86 -11.76 22.12 2.06
N ASP A 87 -11.53 22.27 3.36
CA ASP A 87 -11.21 21.14 4.24
C ASP A 87 -12.35 20.12 4.26
N GLU A 88 -13.59 20.57 4.35
CA GLU A 88 -14.78 19.72 4.35
C GLU A 88 -14.92 18.96 3.03
N GLN A 89 -14.75 19.65 1.90
CA GLN A 89 -14.81 19.04 0.57
C GLN A 89 -13.68 18.02 0.38
N ALA A 90 -12.48 18.32 0.86
CA ALA A 90 -11.35 17.42 0.77
C ALA A 90 -11.53 16.14 1.61
N VAL A 91 -12.11 16.25 2.81
CA VAL A 91 -12.49 15.11 3.65
C VAL A 91 -13.53 14.26 2.95
N GLU A 92 -14.60 14.87 2.40
CA GLU A 92 -15.65 14.17 1.67
C GLU A 92 -15.08 13.39 0.47
N VAL A 93 -14.26 14.05 -0.35
CA VAL A 93 -13.61 13.42 -1.51
C VAL A 93 -12.69 12.28 -1.09
N ALA A 94 -11.83 12.52 -0.10
CA ALA A 94 -10.90 11.49 0.39
C ALA A 94 -11.64 10.26 0.94
N THR A 95 -12.70 10.49 1.75
CA THR A 95 -13.53 9.41 2.28
C THR A 95 -14.27 8.67 1.16
N GLY A 96 -14.78 9.38 0.16
CA GLY A 96 -15.41 8.77 -1.01
C GLY A 96 -14.46 7.86 -1.81
N ILE A 97 -13.22 8.31 -2.05
CA ILE A 97 -12.20 7.50 -2.72
C ILE A 97 -11.82 6.29 -1.84
N TRP A 98 -11.67 6.48 -0.53
CA TRP A 98 -11.40 5.39 0.39
C TRP A 98 -12.45 4.29 0.28
N LYS A 99 -13.71 4.65 0.44
CA LYS A 99 -14.85 3.71 0.44
C LYS A 99 -15.09 3.01 -0.89
N SER A 100 -14.83 3.72 -2.01
CA SER A 100 -15.11 3.16 -3.35
C SER A 100 -13.93 2.40 -3.96
N VAL A 101 -12.70 2.67 -3.54
CA VAL A 101 -11.50 2.11 -4.17
C VAL A 101 -10.59 1.42 -3.16
N ASN A 102 -10.13 2.13 -2.12
CA ASN A 102 -9.05 1.63 -1.27
C ASN A 102 -9.53 0.55 -0.29
N GLU A 103 -10.67 0.73 0.36
CA GLU A 103 -11.23 -0.24 1.29
C GLU A 103 -11.62 -1.55 0.58
N PRO A 104 -12.33 -1.54 -0.57
CA PRO A 104 -12.55 -2.76 -1.34
C PRO A 104 -11.25 -3.47 -1.73
N ASN A 105 -10.23 -2.74 -2.20
CA ASN A 105 -8.94 -3.32 -2.52
C ASN A 105 -8.24 -3.90 -1.28
N LEU A 106 -8.29 -3.22 -0.15
CA LEU A 106 -7.77 -3.72 1.12
C LEU A 106 -8.42 -5.05 1.49
N VAL A 107 -9.74 -5.10 1.48
CA VAL A 107 -10.50 -6.28 1.93
C VAL A 107 -10.38 -7.45 0.96
N GLN A 108 -10.44 -7.19 -0.35
CA GLN A 108 -10.49 -8.23 -1.36
C GLN A 108 -9.10 -8.76 -1.76
N ASN A 109 -8.10 -7.90 -1.79
CA ASN A 109 -6.81 -8.23 -2.38
C ASN A 109 -5.65 -8.22 -1.38
N ILE A 110 -5.66 -7.35 -0.35
CA ILE A 110 -4.52 -7.17 0.54
C ILE A 110 -4.68 -8.00 1.82
N LEU A 111 -5.79 -7.89 2.53
CA LEU A 111 -6.04 -8.63 3.77
C LEU A 111 -5.90 -10.16 3.62
N PRO A 112 -6.34 -10.79 2.54
CA PRO A 112 -6.15 -12.23 2.36
C PRO A 112 -4.67 -12.66 2.32
N THR A 113 -3.76 -11.77 1.92
CA THR A 113 -2.32 -12.08 1.85
C THR A 113 -1.63 -12.11 3.22
N ARG A 114 -2.29 -11.59 4.27
CA ARG A 114 -1.77 -11.55 5.63
C ARG A 114 -1.29 -12.92 6.12
N ALA A 115 -2.03 -13.98 5.82
CA ALA A 115 -1.70 -15.35 6.21
C ALA A 115 -0.45 -15.91 5.50
N ARG A 116 0.02 -15.26 4.42
CA ARG A 116 1.22 -15.67 3.66
C ARG A 116 2.51 -15.11 4.26
N ALA A 117 2.41 -14.09 5.11
CA ALA A 117 3.59 -13.47 5.71
C ALA A 117 4.25 -14.34 6.77
N HIS A 118 5.58 -14.27 6.87
CA HIS A 118 6.36 -14.87 7.95
C HIS A 118 6.20 -14.10 9.26
N LEU A 119 6.05 -12.79 9.18
CA LEU A 119 5.92 -11.91 10.32
C LEU A 119 4.82 -10.88 10.08
N ILE A 120 4.04 -10.58 11.12
CA ILE A 120 3.03 -9.52 11.08
C ILE A 120 3.42 -8.46 12.11
N LEU A 121 3.51 -7.21 11.65
CA LEU A 121 3.67 -6.04 12.50
C LEU A 121 2.32 -5.36 12.64
N GLN A 122 1.70 -5.46 13.81
CA GLN A 122 0.43 -4.80 14.08
C GLN A 122 0.67 -3.39 14.58
N LYS A 123 0.21 -2.41 13.80
CA LYS A 123 0.30 -0.99 14.14
C LYS A 123 -0.95 -0.53 14.88
N GLY A 124 -0.73 0.28 15.90
CA GLY A 124 -1.77 1.05 16.56
C GLY A 124 -2.05 2.37 15.87
N ALA A 125 -3.01 3.09 16.43
CA ALA A 125 -3.55 4.35 15.93
C ALA A 125 -2.48 5.41 15.66
N GLU A 126 -1.43 5.46 16.48
CA GLU A 126 -0.33 6.44 16.41
C GLU A 126 0.89 5.91 15.64
N HIS A 127 0.68 4.96 14.73
CA HIS A 127 1.71 4.34 13.91
C HIS A 127 2.78 3.53 14.67
N THR A 128 2.67 3.38 15.97
CA THR A 128 3.56 2.52 16.77
C THR A 128 3.26 1.05 16.53
N VAL A 129 4.28 0.20 16.57
CA VAL A 129 4.08 -1.25 16.53
C VAL A 129 3.68 -1.70 17.94
N GLU A 130 2.46 -2.23 18.07
CA GLU A 130 1.89 -2.70 19.32
C GLU A 130 2.09 -4.21 19.51
N GLN A 131 2.12 -4.95 18.41
CA GLN A 131 2.30 -6.40 18.44
C GLN A 131 3.13 -6.89 17.27
N VAL A 132 3.94 -7.90 17.54
CA VAL A 132 4.71 -8.64 16.54
C VAL A 132 4.31 -10.11 16.61
N LEU A 133 3.81 -10.64 15.51
CA LEU A 133 3.39 -12.03 15.39
C LEU A 133 4.32 -12.75 14.42
N LEU A 134 5.07 -13.73 14.90
CA LEU A 134 5.93 -14.58 14.08
C LEU A 134 5.21 -15.88 13.78
N ARG A 135 5.18 -16.28 12.51
CA ARG A 135 4.63 -17.56 12.08
C ARG A 135 5.50 -18.68 12.63
N LYS A 136 4.91 -19.64 13.31
CA LYS A 136 5.56 -20.89 13.67
C LYS A 136 5.47 -21.86 12.49
N ASN A 137 6.60 -22.39 12.08
CA ASN A 137 6.66 -23.50 11.12
C ASN A 137 6.17 -24.78 11.78
#